data_916c21c6015c33ddd0eb7fe99770439b
#
_entry.id   916c21c6015c33ddd0eb7fe99770439b
#
_cell.length_a   1.000
_cell.length_b   1.000
_cell.length_c   1.000
_cell.angle_alpha   90.00
_cell.angle_beta   90.00
_cell.angle_gamma   90.00
#
_symmetry.space_group_name_H-M   'P 1'
#
loop_
_entity.id
_entity.type
_entity.pdbx_description
1 polymer ?
#
loop_
_entity_poly.entity_id
_entity_poly.type
_entity_poly.pdbx_seq_one_letter_code
_entity_poly.pdbx_strand_id
1 'polypeptide(L)'
;MSRLDERKLFGTNGVRGVVNEQLTPEIMLKLAMATGTYFHGADMTAGCDGRVSGPLFLEIVCAGLASVGCQVWNLGLITTPALQFLTKTWKMKGGTMITASHNPPEYNGVKVMGNHGVELPHEEELRIERIYFNESWKRAEWNKVKKPLQVSEKFDGYFESIIRNMGGRPQRNLKVLVDAANGVSVLSTPAIVEKLGGSVTVVNGNIDGTFPGRLPEPTPHNLRHTSRILPACHADFGVAHDGDGDRAVFLDENGSVCWGDHTFALIVRDFLEHSSGGQKIVTPISSSQIIESIAEKYGGEVVYTGVGSVFVSNVMLKLNAKLGGEENGGIFYSPHVAARDGGITLAMIYRIVSESRRPLSKLVADLPRTYIVKDKISCPDSIKERVTESIRNLPRKGKVLDIDGIKMWLSPMSWILIRPSGTEPIFRILVEAPTKGKALRIVNDYKTKLSHMIKDSKRHVG
;
A
#
# COMPACT_ATOMS: atom_id res chain seq x y z
N MET A 1 -23.78 14.64 3.60
CA MET A 1 -23.00 14.03 4.67
C MET A 1 -22.67 15.12 5.68
N SER A 2 -23.04 14.95 6.94
CA SER A 2 -22.84 15.97 7.97
C SER A 2 -21.37 16.03 8.37
N ARG A 3 -20.88 17.22 8.75
CA ARG A 3 -19.50 17.46 9.26
C ARG A 3 -19.08 16.59 10.49
N LEU A 4 -19.95 15.70 10.94
CA LEU A 4 -19.71 14.79 12.08
C LEU A 4 -18.96 13.51 11.70
N ASP A 5 -18.72 13.26 10.41
CA ASP A 5 -18.08 12.04 9.90
C ASP A 5 -16.62 12.22 9.45
N GLU A 6 -16.00 13.38 9.70
CA GLU A 6 -14.59 13.59 9.37
C GLU A 6 -13.69 12.99 10.46
N ARG A 7 -12.84 12.04 10.07
CA ARG A 7 -11.78 11.50 10.92
C ARG A 7 -10.79 12.62 11.25
N LYS A 8 -10.42 12.71 12.53
CA LYS A 8 -9.51 13.74 13.04
C LYS A 8 -8.11 13.21 13.33
N LEU A 9 -7.99 11.92 13.58
CA LEU A 9 -6.77 11.25 13.99
C LEU A 9 -6.26 10.31 12.90
N PHE A 10 -7.14 9.42 12.39
CA PHE A 10 -6.80 8.50 11.30
C PHE A 10 -6.73 9.23 9.96
N GLY A 11 -5.61 9.09 9.26
CA GLY A 11 -5.42 9.53 7.87
C GLY A 11 -5.96 8.55 6.85
N THR A 12 -5.38 8.55 5.65
CA THR A 12 -5.74 7.59 4.58
C THR A 12 -5.35 6.15 4.95
N ASN A 13 -4.33 5.97 5.77
CA ASN A 13 -3.81 4.68 6.18
C ASN A 13 -3.15 4.80 7.56
N GLY A 14 -3.93 4.59 8.62
CA GLY A 14 -3.51 4.70 10.01
C GLY A 14 -3.31 6.13 10.51
N VAL A 15 -2.83 6.23 11.74
CA VAL A 15 -2.42 7.49 12.39
C VAL A 15 -0.94 7.70 12.16
N ARG A 16 -0.52 8.87 11.70
CA ARG A 16 0.89 9.21 11.46
C ARG A 16 1.19 10.63 11.89
N GLY A 17 2.44 10.87 12.30
CA GLY A 17 2.91 12.20 12.66
C GLY A 17 4.41 12.24 12.89
N VAL A 18 4.94 13.45 12.99
CA VAL A 18 6.32 13.68 13.44
C VAL A 18 6.41 13.33 14.92
N VAL A 19 7.39 12.51 15.27
CA VAL A 19 7.58 11.98 16.62
C VAL A 19 7.87 13.11 17.60
N ASN A 20 7.22 13.08 18.76
CA ASN A 20 7.26 14.09 19.83
C ASN A 20 6.72 15.48 19.48
N GLU A 21 6.20 15.67 18.27
CA GLU A 21 5.50 16.88 17.86
C GLU A 21 4.01 16.62 17.64
N GLN A 22 3.69 15.74 16.69
CA GLN A 22 2.32 15.36 16.31
C GLN A 22 1.93 13.99 16.84
N LEU A 23 2.91 13.13 17.09
CA LEU A 23 2.72 11.79 17.60
C LEU A 23 3.58 11.59 18.85
N THR A 24 2.95 11.71 20.03
CA THR A 24 3.63 11.62 21.32
C THR A 24 3.34 10.28 22.02
N PRO A 25 4.14 9.89 23.03
CA PRO A 25 3.87 8.70 23.85
C PRO A 25 2.44 8.67 24.43
N GLU A 26 1.91 9.83 24.88
CA GLU A 26 0.57 9.94 25.45
C GLU A 26 -0.53 9.66 24.42
N ILE A 27 -0.36 10.18 23.19
CA ILE A 27 -1.27 9.90 22.07
C ILE A 27 -1.28 8.41 21.78
N MET A 28 -0.09 7.79 21.68
CA MET A 28 0.04 6.37 21.40
C MET A 28 -0.59 5.50 22.49
N LEU A 29 -0.40 5.86 23.77
CA LEU A 29 -1.01 5.15 24.89
C LEU A 29 -2.55 5.24 24.85
N LYS A 30 -3.09 6.45 24.70
CA LYS A 30 -4.54 6.69 24.63
C LYS A 30 -5.16 5.96 23.43
N LEU A 31 -4.49 5.98 22.26
CA LEU A 31 -4.94 5.30 21.05
C LEU A 31 -4.94 3.78 21.23
N ALA A 32 -3.92 3.23 21.91
CA ALA A 32 -3.85 1.80 22.21
C ALA A 32 -4.99 1.37 23.18
N MET A 33 -5.27 2.16 24.22
CA MET A 33 -6.40 1.91 25.13
C MET A 33 -7.75 1.98 24.39
N ALA A 34 -7.93 2.96 23.51
CA ALA A 34 -9.12 3.07 22.69
C ALA A 34 -9.29 1.87 21.74
N THR A 35 -8.19 1.46 21.09
CA THR A 35 -8.16 0.30 20.19
C THR A 35 -8.48 -0.99 20.95
N GLY A 36 -7.84 -1.26 22.07
CA GLY A 36 -8.11 -2.46 22.87
C GLY A 36 -9.54 -2.48 23.41
N THR A 37 -10.10 -1.33 23.78
CA THR A 37 -11.52 -1.21 24.19
C THR A 37 -12.46 -1.50 23.04
N TYR A 38 -12.15 -1.01 21.83
CA TYR A 38 -12.90 -1.33 20.61
C TYR A 38 -12.94 -2.84 20.33
N PHE A 39 -11.82 -3.54 20.54
CA PHE A 39 -11.72 -5.00 20.42
C PHE A 39 -12.16 -5.77 21.69
N HIS A 40 -12.77 -5.10 22.68
CA HIS A 40 -13.31 -5.71 23.89
C HIS A 40 -12.29 -6.51 24.72
N GLY A 41 -11.03 -6.09 24.76
CA GLY A 41 -9.97 -6.78 25.51
C GLY A 41 -9.56 -8.14 24.92
N ALA A 42 -9.79 -8.35 23.64
CA ALA A 42 -9.49 -9.61 22.95
C ALA A 42 -7.98 -9.76 22.65
N ASP A 43 -7.60 -10.95 22.17
CA ASP A 43 -6.23 -11.26 21.75
C ASP A 43 -5.84 -10.49 20.51
N MET A 44 -4.69 -9.84 20.54
CA MET A 44 -4.17 -8.97 19.48
C MET A 44 -2.69 -9.19 19.21
N THR A 45 -2.27 -9.04 17.96
CA THR A 45 -0.86 -8.93 17.59
C THR A 45 -0.38 -7.47 17.69
N ALA A 46 0.90 -7.28 17.99
CA ALA A 46 1.56 -5.99 17.93
C ALA A 46 2.98 -6.15 17.39
N GLY A 47 3.46 -5.22 16.56
CA GLY A 47 4.81 -5.23 16.02
C GLY A 47 5.22 -3.85 15.51
N CYS A 48 6.48 -3.68 15.15
CA CYS A 48 6.98 -2.42 14.61
C CYS A 48 7.92 -2.62 13.43
N ASP A 49 8.08 -1.56 12.61
CA ASP A 49 9.14 -1.46 11.61
C ASP A 49 10.48 -1.04 12.24
N GLY A 50 11.49 -0.80 11.39
CA GLY A 50 12.86 -0.48 11.82
C GLY A 50 13.10 0.96 12.29
N ARG A 51 12.07 1.82 12.38
CA ARG A 51 12.22 3.23 12.79
C ARG A 51 12.77 3.35 14.21
N VAL A 52 13.59 4.38 14.44
CA VAL A 52 14.24 4.63 15.76
C VAL A 52 13.23 4.65 16.91
N SER A 53 12.08 5.27 16.72
CA SER A 53 11.01 5.35 17.74
C SER A 53 10.11 4.10 17.78
N GLY A 54 10.30 3.12 16.85
CA GLY A 54 9.48 1.91 16.75
C GLY A 54 9.40 1.10 18.05
N PRO A 55 10.54 0.70 18.65
CA PRO A 55 10.54 -0.08 19.89
C PRO A 55 9.84 0.62 21.05
N LEU A 56 10.10 1.92 21.25
CA LEU A 56 9.44 2.72 22.29
C LEU A 56 7.93 2.72 22.14
N PHE A 57 7.44 3.01 20.94
CA PHE A 57 6.00 3.06 20.67
C PHE A 57 5.35 1.69 20.74
N LEU A 58 6.06 0.63 20.36
CA LEU A 58 5.58 -0.75 20.51
C LEU A 58 5.35 -1.11 21.98
N GLU A 59 6.28 -0.78 22.88
CA GLU A 59 6.12 -1.01 24.32
C GLU A 59 4.92 -0.27 24.89
N ILE A 60 4.74 1.01 24.51
CA ILE A 60 3.62 1.84 24.93
C ILE A 60 2.29 1.25 24.44
N VAL A 61 2.23 0.83 23.17
CA VAL A 61 1.03 0.22 22.58
C VAL A 61 0.71 -1.11 23.26
N CYS A 62 1.70 -1.95 23.51
CA CYS A 62 1.52 -3.20 24.24
C CYS A 62 0.98 -2.94 25.66
N ALA A 63 1.52 -1.95 26.37
CA ALA A 63 1.05 -1.58 27.71
C ALA A 63 -0.39 -1.04 27.68
N GLY A 64 -0.70 -0.18 26.72
CA GLY A 64 -2.04 0.39 26.54
C GLY A 64 -3.10 -0.69 26.26
N LEU A 65 -2.83 -1.60 25.32
CA LEU A 65 -3.70 -2.74 25.00
C LEU A 65 -3.89 -3.66 26.20
N ALA A 66 -2.80 -4.01 26.91
CA ALA A 66 -2.85 -4.87 28.09
C ALA A 66 -3.65 -4.24 29.23
N SER A 67 -3.57 -2.92 29.41
CA SER A 67 -4.27 -2.18 30.47
C SER A 67 -5.79 -2.22 30.35
N VAL A 68 -6.31 -2.52 29.15
CA VAL A 68 -7.76 -2.69 28.89
C VAL A 68 -8.14 -4.17 28.69
N GLY A 69 -7.23 -5.10 29.07
CA GLY A 69 -7.50 -6.55 29.14
C GLY A 69 -7.10 -7.37 27.92
N CYS A 70 -6.49 -6.77 26.90
CA CYS A 70 -6.00 -7.53 25.75
C CYS A 70 -4.87 -8.49 26.14
N GLN A 71 -4.88 -9.71 25.60
CA GLN A 71 -3.65 -10.49 25.48
C GLN A 71 -2.90 -10.02 24.26
N VAL A 72 -1.72 -9.47 24.44
CA VAL A 72 -0.90 -8.96 23.35
C VAL A 72 0.19 -9.96 22.96
N TRP A 73 0.25 -10.31 21.69
CA TRP A 73 1.32 -11.11 21.09
C TRP A 73 2.31 -10.14 20.44
N ASN A 74 3.37 -9.83 21.19
CA ASN A 74 4.41 -8.89 20.74
C ASN A 74 5.36 -9.58 19.77
N LEU A 75 5.30 -9.18 18.50
CA LEU A 75 6.10 -9.71 17.41
C LEU A 75 7.45 -8.95 17.23
N GLY A 76 7.67 -7.86 17.98
CA GLY A 76 8.88 -7.05 17.84
C GLY A 76 9.03 -6.46 16.43
N LEU A 77 10.27 -6.45 15.92
CA LEU A 77 10.56 -6.04 14.54
C LEU A 77 9.99 -7.04 13.55
N ILE A 78 9.10 -6.59 12.66
CA ILE A 78 8.40 -7.42 11.69
C ILE A 78 7.96 -6.57 10.49
N THR A 79 7.77 -7.19 9.33
CA THR A 79 7.14 -6.51 8.18
C THR A 79 5.63 -6.39 8.39
N THR A 80 5.03 -5.31 7.90
CA THR A 80 3.57 -5.13 7.95
C THR A 80 2.82 -6.36 7.40
N PRO A 81 3.16 -6.90 6.19
CA PRO A 81 2.44 -8.06 5.66
C PRO A 81 2.58 -9.32 6.50
N ALA A 82 3.75 -9.58 7.10
CA ALA A 82 3.91 -10.74 7.97
C ALA A 82 3.05 -10.62 9.24
N LEU A 83 2.96 -9.43 9.85
CA LEU A 83 2.07 -9.19 10.99
C LEU A 83 0.59 -9.39 10.57
N GLN A 84 0.20 -8.86 9.41
CA GLN A 84 -1.16 -9.02 8.87
C GLN A 84 -1.51 -10.48 8.62
N PHE A 85 -0.57 -11.24 8.04
CA PHE A 85 -0.71 -12.67 7.82
C PHE A 85 -0.88 -13.44 9.14
N LEU A 86 -0.05 -13.16 10.15
CA LEU A 86 -0.14 -13.81 11.47
C LEU A 86 -1.42 -13.44 12.21
N THR A 87 -1.86 -12.19 12.15
CA THR A 87 -3.15 -11.77 12.71
C THR A 87 -4.29 -12.60 12.16
N LYS A 88 -4.33 -12.84 10.85
CA LYS A 88 -5.33 -13.67 10.18
C LYS A 88 -5.20 -15.14 10.56
N THR A 89 -4.00 -15.72 10.44
CA THR A 89 -3.80 -17.18 10.56
C THR A 89 -3.87 -17.67 12.01
N TRP A 90 -3.46 -16.85 12.96
CA TRP A 90 -3.61 -17.13 14.40
C TRP A 90 -5.00 -16.77 14.93
N LYS A 91 -5.92 -16.33 14.05
CA LYS A 91 -7.31 -15.98 14.40
C LYS A 91 -7.41 -14.91 15.49
N MET A 92 -6.44 -13.98 15.49
CA MET A 92 -6.49 -12.82 16.39
C MET A 92 -7.67 -11.94 16.07
N LYS A 93 -8.22 -11.23 17.05
CA LYS A 93 -9.34 -10.29 16.82
C LYS A 93 -8.88 -9.03 16.13
N GLY A 94 -7.64 -8.63 16.32
CA GLY A 94 -7.02 -7.49 15.66
C GLY A 94 -5.50 -7.50 15.77
N GLY A 95 -4.89 -6.50 15.18
CA GLY A 95 -3.46 -6.27 15.22
C GLY A 95 -3.11 -4.79 15.15
N THR A 96 -1.94 -4.44 15.64
CA THR A 96 -1.39 -3.08 15.56
C THR A 96 0.02 -3.12 14.99
N MET A 97 0.29 -2.31 13.96
CA MET A 97 1.62 -2.15 13.39
C MET A 97 2.12 -0.73 13.60
N ILE A 98 3.23 -0.60 14.30
CA ILE A 98 3.89 0.68 14.52
C ILE A 98 4.81 0.96 13.34
N THR A 99 4.38 1.88 12.48
CA THR A 99 5.08 2.24 11.24
C THR A 99 4.53 3.53 10.63
N ALA A 100 5.37 4.24 9.90
CA ALA A 100 4.94 5.27 8.96
C ALA A 100 5.22 4.88 7.50
N SER A 101 5.44 3.58 7.21
CA SER A 101 5.70 3.04 5.86
C SER A 101 6.81 3.81 5.14
N HIS A 102 6.49 4.57 4.12
CA HIS A 102 7.42 5.30 3.25
C HIS A 102 7.72 6.75 3.67
N ASN A 103 7.12 7.24 4.78
CA ASN A 103 7.41 8.57 5.27
C ASN A 103 8.88 8.73 5.71
N PRO A 104 9.43 9.96 5.73
CA PRO A 104 10.79 10.24 6.22
C PRO A 104 11.05 9.73 7.65
N PRO A 105 12.33 9.65 8.09
CA PRO A 105 12.73 9.00 9.35
C PRO A 105 12.12 9.63 10.61
N GLU A 106 11.83 10.92 10.62
CA GLU A 106 11.23 11.65 11.74
C GLU A 106 9.76 11.29 12.00
N TYR A 107 9.09 10.64 11.04
CA TYR A 107 7.71 10.18 11.17
C TYR A 107 7.63 8.81 11.82
N ASN A 108 6.56 8.57 12.56
CA ASN A 108 6.09 7.24 12.90
C ASN A 108 4.55 7.21 12.87
N GLY A 109 3.95 6.07 13.20
CA GLY A 109 2.50 5.91 13.17
C GLY A 109 2.04 4.58 13.71
N VAL A 110 0.74 4.35 13.62
CA VAL A 110 0.13 3.07 13.93
C VAL A 110 -0.96 2.75 12.91
N LYS A 111 -0.91 1.55 12.35
CA LYS A 111 -1.98 0.94 11.57
C LYS A 111 -2.74 -0.04 12.47
N VAL A 112 -4.07 -0.06 12.40
CA VAL A 112 -4.93 -0.99 13.12
C VAL A 112 -5.58 -1.95 12.13
N MET A 113 -5.52 -3.24 12.41
CA MET A 113 -6.02 -4.31 11.55
C MET A 113 -7.10 -5.11 12.28
N GLY A 114 -8.08 -5.60 11.51
CA GLY A 114 -9.09 -6.53 11.98
C GLY A 114 -8.64 -8.00 11.89
N ASN A 115 -9.54 -8.91 12.22
CA ASN A 115 -9.31 -10.35 12.27
C ASN A 115 -8.97 -11.01 10.91
N HIS A 116 -9.22 -10.34 9.80
CA HIS A 116 -8.81 -10.79 8.48
C HIS A 116 -7.38 -10.38 8.11
N GLY A 117 -6.65 -9.70 9.02
CA GLY A 117 -5.31 -9.18 8.77
C GLY A 117 -5.28 -7.97 7.84
N VAL A 118 -6.41 -7.32 7.58
CA VAL A 118 -6.48 -6.10 6.78
C VAL A 118 -6.77 -4.89 7.64
N GLU A 119 -6.36 -3.71 7.17
CA GLU A 119 -6.63 -2.46 7.88
C GLU A 119 -8.13 -2.23 8.02
N LEU A 120 -8.53 -1.63 9.14
CA LEU A 120 -9.93 -1.37 9.46
C LEU A 120 -10.55 -0.40 8.43
N PRO A 121 -11.83 -0.60 8.04
CA PRO A 121 -12.56 0.38 7.25
C PRO A 121 -12.77 1.67 8.05
N HIS A 122 -12.93 2.78 7.34
CA HIS A 122 -13.02 4.12 7.93
C HIS A 122 -14.11 4.27 8.99
N GLU A 123 -15.23 3.57 8.83
CA GLU A 123 -16.32 3.56 9.82
C GLU A 123 -15.89 2.96 11.17
N GLU A 124 -15.01 1.96 11.14
CA GLU A 124 -14.49 1.33 12.33
C GLU A 124 -13.38 2.16 12.98
N GLU A 125 -12.52 2.82 12.17
CA GLU A 125 -11.57 3.81 12.65
C GLU A 125 -12.27 4.96 13.38
N LEU A 126 -13.41 5.47 12.87
CA LEU A 126 -14.24 6.48 13.56
C LEU A 126 -14.79 5.99 14.91
N ARG A 127 -15.07 4.70 15.09
CA ARG A 127 -15.48 4.16 16.38
C ARG A 127 -14.35 4.21 17.39
N ILE A 128 -13.11 3.90 16.95
CA ILE A 128 -11.90 4.03 17.80
C ILE A 128 -11.67 5.50 18.15
N GLU A 129 -11.80 6.43 17.20
CA GLU A 129 -11.68 7.86 17.47
C GLU A 129 -12.68 8.38 18.49
N ARG A 130 -13.94 7.92 18.44
CA ARG A 130 -14.95 8.28 19.44
C ARG A 130 -14.55 7.83 20.84
N ILE A 131 -14.01 6.61 20.99
CA ILE A 131 -13.49 6.13 22.29
C ILE A 131 -12.30 6.98 22.72
N TYR A 132 -11.40 7.33 21.79
CA TYR A 132 -10.22 8.14 22.06
C TYR A 132 -10.57 9.54 22.53
N PHE A 133 -11.41 10.28 21.80
CA PHE A 133 -11.75 11.67 22.15
C PHE A 133 -12.67 11.80 23.37
N ASN A 134 -13.53 10.79 23.61
CA ASN A 134 -14.38 10.75 24.80
C ASN A 134 -13.68 10.15 26.01
N GLU A 135 -12.43 9.70 25.89
CA GLU A 135 -11.67 9.00 26.91
C GLU A 135 -12.45 7.84 27.57
N SER A 136 -13.31 7.17 26.77
CA SER A 136 -14.25 6.17 27.24
C SER A 136 -13.71 4.74 27.21
N TRP A 137 -12.39 4.57 27.30
CA TRP A 137 -11.77 3.24 27.42
C TRP A 137 -12.09 2.60 28.77
N LYS A 138 -12.24 1.26 28.74
CA LYS A 138 -12.54 0.46 29.95
C LYS A 138 -11.27 -0.23 30.40
N ARG A 139 -10.68 0.25 31.51
CA ARG A 139 -9.53 -0.42 32.12
C ARG A 139 -9.94 -1.78 32.68
N ALA A 140 -9.08 -2.77 32.51
CA ALA A 140 -9.26 -4.09 33.11
C ALA A 140 -9.10 -4.02 34.65
N GLU A 141 -9.75 -4.92 35.34
CA GLU A 141 -9.45 -5.17 36.75
C GLU A 141 -7.99 -5.62 36.90
N TRP A 142 -7.34 -5.30 38.01
CA TRP A 142 -5.91 -5.55 38.22
C TRP A 142 -5.50 -7.01 37.96
N ASN A 143 -6.34 -7.98 38.27
CA ASN A 143 -6.12 -9.41 38.08
C ASN A 143 -6.44 -9.91 36.65
N LYS A 144 -6.95 -9.03 35.78
CA LYS A 144 -7.23 -9.30 34.38
C LYS A 144 -6.20 -8.64 33.43
N VAL A 145 -5.27 -7.84 33.97
CA VAL A 145 -4.17 -7.30 33.20
C VAL A 145 -3.22 -8.43 32.83
N LYS A 146 -2.93 -8.58 31.53
CA LYS A 146 -2.11 -9.67 31.00
C LYS A 146 -0.74 -9.16 30.56
N LYS A 147 0.33 -9.90 30.87
CA LYS A 147 1.67 -9.58 30.36
C LYS A 147 1.72 -9.84 28.84
N PRO A 148 2.25 -8.92 28.04
CA PRO A 148 2.52 -9.17 26.63
C PRO A 148 3.44 -10.38 26.42
N LEU A 149 3.07 -11.26 25.49
CA LEU A 149 3.84 -12.45 25.12
C LEU A 149 4.82 -12.10 24.02
N GLN A 150 6.11 -12.32 24.25
CA GLN A 150 7.13 -12.14 23.22
C GLN A 150 7.15 -13.36 22.29
N VAL A 151 7.17 -13.11 20.98
CA VAL A 151 7.19 -14.15 19.94
C VAL A 151 8.50 -14.08 19.16
N SER A 152 9.27 -15.17 19.18
CA SER A 152 10.55 -15.27 18.43
C SER A 152 10.37 -15.90 17.06
N GLU A 153 9.65 -17.02 16.98
CA GLU A 153 9.42 -17.76 15.71
C GLU A 153 8.15 -17.28 15.02
N LYS A 154 8.31 -16.33 14.11
CA LYS A 154 7.16 -15.60 13.53
C LYS A 154 7.08 -15.62 12.00
N PHE A 155 8.10 -16.09 11.31
CA PHE A 155 8.11 -16.05 9.85
C PHE A 155 7.82 -17.39 9.17
N ASP A 156 7.94 -18.53 9.85
CA ASP A 156 7.86 -19.84 9.22
C ASP A 156 6.53 -20.08 8.48
N GLY A 157 5.41 -19.89 9.14
CA GLY A 157 4.09 -20.04 8.50
C GLY A 157 3.86 -19.02 7.37
N TYR A 158 4.44 -17.82 7.48
CA TYR A 158 4.39 -16.81 6.44
C TYR A 158 5.16 -17.28 5.19
N PHE A 159 6.39 -17.75 5.36
CA PHE A 159 7.20 -18.28 4.27
C PHE A 159 6.57 -19.52 3.61
N GLU A 160 6.10 -20.48 4.42
CA GLU A 160 5.43 -21.68 3.92
C GLU A 160 4.20 -21.34 3.07
N SER A 161 3.42 -20.35 3.52
CA SER A 161 2.25 -19.90 2.77
C SER A 161 2.65 -19.27 1.42
N ILE A 162 3.71 -18.45 1.38
CA ILE A 162 4.22 -17.88 0.13
C ILE A 162 4.63 -19.00 -0.84
N ILE A 163 5.50 -19.92 -0.39
CA ILE A 163 6.00 -21.01 -1.25
C ILE A 163 4.87 -21.90 -1.75
N ARG A 164 3.92 -22.26 -0.90
CA ARG A 164 2.75 -23.04 -1.28
C ARG A 164 1.89 -22.33 -2.33
N ASN A 165 1.67 -21.02 -2.21
CA ASN A 165 0.90 -20.23 -3.18
C ASN A 165 1.63 -20.08 -4.52
N MET A 166 2.95 -20.29 -4.56
CA MET A 166 3.71 -20.32 -5.82
C MET A 166 3.74 -21.72 -6.48
N GLY A 167 3.07 -22.71 -5.91
CA GLY A 167 3.11 -24.09 -6.41
C GLY A 167 4.42 -24.82 -6.07
N GLY A 168 5.20 -24.32 -5.12
CA GLY A 168 6.50 -24.85 -4.75
C GLY A 168 7.67 -24.02 -5.32
N ARG A 169 8.83 -24.63 -5.44
CA ARG A 169 10.03 -23.97 -6.02
C ARG A 169 9.94 -23.92 -7.54
N PRO A 170 10.14 -22.75 -8.17
CA PRO A 170 10.28 -22.65 -9.62
C PRO A 170 11.47 -23.44 -10.17
N GLN A 171 11.40 -23.82 -11.44
CA GLN A 171 12.41 -24.68 -12.06
C GLN A 171 13.79 -24.03 -12.25
N ARG A 172 13.82 -22.70 -12.46
CA ARG A 172 15.05 -21.94 -12.67
C ARG A 172 15.41 -21.15 -11.43
N ASN A 173 16.62 -21.33 -10.93
CA ASN A 173 17.19 -20.52 -9.87
C ASN A 173 17.58 -19.15 -10.44
N LEU A 174 17.16 -18.07 -9.78
CA LEU A 174 17.44 -16.69 -10.18
C LEU A 174 18.36 -16.02 -9.17
N LYS A 175 19.16 -15.08 -9.66
CA LYS A 175 19.93 -14.14 -8.82
C LYS A 175 19.12 -12.86 -8.63
N VAL A 176 18.81 -12.51 -7.39
CA VAL A 176 17.97 -11.35 -7.07
C VAL A 176 18.77 -10.34 -6.25
N LEU A 177 18.74 -9.08 -6.64
CA LEU A 177 19.22 -7.99 -5.81
C LEU A 177 18.04 -7.47 -4.97
N VAL A 178 18.19 -7.45 -3.64
CA VAL A 178 17.18 -6.93 -2.70
C VAL A 178 17.69 -5.63 -2.11
N ASP A 179 16.96 -4.54 -2.32
CA ASP A 179 17.17 -3.27 -1.64
C ASP A 179 16.12 -3.11 -0.53
N ALA A 180 16.55 -3.34 0.70
CA ALA A 180 15.69 -3.32 1.88
C ALA A 180 15.47 -1.91 2.47
N ALA A 181 16.03 -0.86 1.89
CA ALA A 181 15.93 0.52 2.40
C ALA A 181 16.35 0.69 3.87
N ASN A 182 17.24 -0.10 4.40
CA ASN A 182 17.52 -0.18 5.84
C ASN A 182 16.27 -0.49 6.71
N GLY A 183 15.22 -1.04 6.09
CA GLY A 183 13.94 -1.40 6.73
C GLY A 183 13.85 -2.88 7.09
N VAL A 184 12.68 -3.26 7.60
CA VAL A 184 12.42 -4.62 8.13
C VAL A 184 12.22 -5.69 7.06
N SER A 185 12.11 -5.34 5.78
CA SER A 185 12.00 -6.32 4.69
C SER A 185 13.21 -7.24 4.58
N VAL A 186 14.37 -6.84 5.10
CA VAL A 186 15.57 -7.70 5.20
C VAL A 186 15.34 -8.95 6.04
N LEU A 187 14.40 -8.92 6.98
CA LEU A 187 14.05 -10.07 7.83
C LEU A 187 13.27 -11.16 7.07
N SER A 188 12.69 -10.83 5.92
CA SER A 188 11.83 -11.76 5.18
C SER A 188 12.24 -11.97 3.73
N THR A 189 12.52 -10.91 2.99
CA THR A 189 12.69 -10.97 1.53
C THR A 189 13.89 -11.82 1.08
N PRO A 190 15.09 -11.74 1.71
CA PRO A 190 16.19 -12.62 1.36
C PRO A 190 15.85 -14.10 1.56
N ALA A 191 15.24 -14.44 2.70
CA ALA A 191 14.83 -15.81 3.00
C ALA A 191 13.78 -16.35 2.01
N ILE A 192 12.87 -15.50 1.51
CA ILE A 192 11.92 -15.89 0.46
C ILE A 192 12.67 -16.25 -0.83
N VAL A 193 13.65 -15.45 -1.27
CA VAL A 193 14.46 -15.75 -2.46
C VAL A 193 15.18 -17.09 -2.32
N GLU A 194 15.81 -17.34 -1.18
CA GLU A 194 16.53 -18.60 -0.90
C GLU A 194 15.58 -19.81 -0.86
N LYS A 195 14.40 -19.65 -0.24
CA LYS A 195 13.39 -20.71 -0.21
C LYS A 195 12.81 -21.02 -1.60
N LEU A 196 12.78 -20.03 -2.51
CA LEU A 196 12.44 -20.22 -3.92
C LEU A 196 13.60 -20.87 -4.73
N GLY A 197 14.75 -21.11 -4.12
CA GLY A 197 15.93 -21.72 -4.75
C GLY A 197 16.88 -20.72 -5.40
N GLY A 198 16.64 -19.41 -5.23
CA GLY A 198 17.50 -18.36 -5.77
C GLY A 198 18.69 -18.02 -4.89
N SER A 199 19.57 -17.17 -5.42
CA SER A 199 20.62 -16.51 -4.67
C SER A 199 20.31 -15.01 -4.54
N VAL A 200 20.73 -14.41 -3.42
CA VAL A 200 20.39 -13.04 -3.08
C VAL A 200 21.64 -12.18 -2.85
N THR A 201 21.62 -10.98 -3.40
CA THR A 201 22.53 -9.89 -3.01
C THR A 201 21.70 -8.82 -2.32
N VAL A 202 22.07 -8.45 -1.10
CA VAL A 202 21.32 -7.44 -0.32
C VAL A 202 22.08 -6.13 -0.29
N VAL A 203 21.40 -5.04 -0.59
CA VAL A 203 21.89 -3.67 -0.36
C VAL A 203 20.97 -2.97 0.64
N ASN A 204 21.51 -2.03 1.41
CA ASN A 204 20.78 -1.36 2.50
C ASN A 204 20.16 -2.38 3.48
N GLY A 205 20.87 -3.46 3.79
CA GLY A 205 20.37 -4.61 4.55
C GLY A 205 20.47 -4.48 6.07
N ASN A 206 21.18 -3.49 6.60
CA ASN A 206 21.19 -3.22 8.03
C ASN A 206 19.94 -2.44 8.42
N ILE A 207 19.17 -2.93 9.39
CA ILE A 207 18.03 -2.18 9.92
C ILE A 207 18.54 -0.92 10.61
N ASP A 208 18.15 0.24 10.09
CA ASP A 208 18.50 1.54 10.61
C ASP A 208 17.37 2.53 10.33
N GLY A 209 16.67 2.97 11.38
CA GLY A 209 15.53 3.85 11.29
C GLY A 209 15.84 5.28 10.81
N THR A 210 17.10 5.63 10.58
CA THR A 210 17.51 6.88 9.93
C THR A 210 17.53 6.77 8.40
N PHE A 211 17.39 5.55 7.85
CA PHE A 211 17.40 5.24 6.41
C PHE A 211 18.59 5.83 5.65
N PRO A 212 19.85 5.54 6.09
CA PRO A 212 21.03 6.21 5.53
C PRO A 212 21.34 5.82 4.08
N GLY A 213 20.91 4.66 3.62
CA GLY A 213 21.16 4.18 2.26
C GLY A 213 20.30 4.86 1.21
N ARG A 214 19.03 5.10 1.52
CA ARG A 214 18.05 5.87 0.75
C ARG A 214 16.81 6.14 1.57
N LEU A 215 16.03 7.15 1.18
CA LEU A 215 14.69 7.33 1.75
C LEU A 215 13.82 6.08 1.53
N PRO A 216 12.91 5.77 2.46
CA PRO A 216 12.17 4.51 2.44
C PRO A 216 11.19 4.38 1.26
N GLU A 217 10.78 5.47 0.60
CA GLU A 217 9.93 5.39 -0.58
C GLU A 217 10.72 4.91 -1.81
N PRO A 218 10.36 3.78 -2.47
CA PRO A 218 11.10 3.23 -3.60
C PRO A 218 10.77 3.93 -4.92
N THR A 219 10.97 5.26 -4.99
CA THR A 219 10.79 6.04 -6.23
C THR A 219 11.99 5.87 -7.16
N PRO A 220 11.84 6.12 -8.49
CA PRO A 220 12.98 6.09 -9.40
C PRO A 220 14.13 7.01 -8.98
N HIS A 221 13.83 8.14 -8.34
CA HIS A 221 14.83 9.04 -7.79
C HIS A 221 15.64 8.40 -6.67
N ASN A 222 14.98 7.75 -5.71
CA ASN A 222 15.62 7.13 -4.55
C ASN A 222 16.36 5.84 -4.96
N LEU A 223 15.96 5.17 -6.04
CA LEU A 223 16.55 3.92 -6.52
C LEU A 223 17.77 4.11 -7.45
N ARG A 224 18.25 5.34 -7.68
CA ARG A 224 19.36 5.61 -8.62
C ARG A 224 20.64 4.83 -8.31
N HIS A 225 20.97 4.63 -7.04
CA HIS A 225 22.15 3.83 -6.65
C HIS A 225 21.91 2.34 -6.90
N THR A 226 20.77 1.81 -6.49
CA THR A 226 20.36 0.42 -6.73
C THR A 226 20.33 0.10 -8.22
N SER A 227 19.79 1.01 -9.05
CA SER A 227 19.78 0.90 -10.52
C SER A 227 21.18 0.75 -11.12
N ARG A 228 22.17 1.44 -10.57
CA ARG A 228 23.58 1.35 -11.05
C ARG A 228 24.29 0.09 -10.59
N ILE A 229 23.99 -0.38 -9.38
CA ILE A 229 24.66 -1.56 -8.78
C ILE A 229 24.13 -2.85 -9.42
N LEU A 230 22.85 -2.93 -9.75
CA LEU A 230 22.19 -4.16 -10.18
C LEU A 230 22.90 -4.85 -11.36
N PRO A 231 23.22 -4.18 -12.47
CA PRO A 231 23.91 -4.83 -13.58
C PRO A 231 25.30 -5.37 -13.21
N ALA A 232 26.01 -4.67 -12.30
CA ALA A 232 27.33 -5.12 -11.82
C ALA A 232 27.24 -6.37 -10.94
N CYS A 233 26.11 -6.62 -10.29
CA CYS A 233 25.85 -7.84 -9.52
C CYS A 233 25.47 -9.04 -10.40
N HIS A 234 25.28 -8.86 -11.70
CA HIS A 234 24.76 -9.89 -12.61
C HIS A 234 23.48 -10.54 -12.10
N ALA A 235 22.57 -9.74 -11.51
CA ALA A 235 21.28 -10.19 -11.03
C ALA A 235 20.28 -10.29 -12.18
N ASP A 236 19.38 -11.29 -12.14
CA ASP A 236 18.32 -11.46 -13.14
C ASP A 236 17.29 -10.33 -13.02
N PHE A 237 17.09 -9.80 -11.81
CA PHE A 237 16.30 -8.59 -11.52
C PHE A 237 16.58 -8.07 -10.11
N GLY A 238 16.09 -6.86 -9.82
CA GLY A 238 16.11 -6.28 -8.48
C GLY A 238 14.71 -6.07 -7.93
N VAL A 239 14.59 -6.07 -6.59
CA VAL A 239 13.40 -5.66 -5.85
C VAL A 239 13.78 -4.66 -4.77
N ALA A 240 13.01 -3.59 -4.67
CA ALA A 240 13.18 -2.55 -3.67
C ALA A 240 11.89 -2.38 -2.86
N HIS A 241 12.01 -2.42 -1.54
CA HIS A 241 10.89 -2.27 -0.61
C HIS A 241 10.82 -0.87 0.00
N ASP A 242 9.67 -0.53 0.55
CA ASP A 242 9.53 0.59 1.47
C ASP A 242 9.89 0.19 2.92
N GLY A 243 9.76 1.12 3.87
CA GLY A 243 10.27 0.94 5.22
C GLY A 243 9.65 -0.23 5.99
N ASP A 244 8.38 -0.57 5.75
CA ASP A 244 7.66 -1.64 6.42
C ASP A 244 7.39 -2.87 5.52
N GLY A 245 7.88 -2.85 4.27
CA GLY A 245 7.91 -4.00 3.38
C GLY A 245 6.56 -4.39 2.77
N ASP A 246 5.58 -3.49 2.79
CA ASP A 246 4.27 -3.75 2.19
C ASP A 246 4.25 -3.47 0.68
N ARG A 247 5.27 -2.75 0.13
CA ARG A 247 5.44 -2.48 -1.30
C ARG A 247 6.67 -3.18 -1.86
N ALA A 248 6.62 -3.50 -3.15
CA ALA A 248 7.73 -4.00 -3.94
C ALA A 248 7.78 -3.31 -5.30
N VAL A 249 8.85 -2.56 -5.57
CA VAL A 249 9.15 -1.97 -6.87
C VAL A 249 10.32 -2.72 -7.48
N PHE A 250 10.20 -3.12 -8.74
CA PHE A 250 11.19 -3.96 -9.40
C PHE A 250 12.12 -3.16 -10.31
N LEU A 251 13.30 -3.71 -10.52
CA LEU A 251 14.27 -3.23 -11.49
C LEU A 251 14.62 -4.39 -12.43
N ASP A 252 14.64 -4.14 -13.72
CA ASP A 252 15.07 -5.15 -14.68
C ASP A 252 16.59 -5.42 -14.61
N GLU A 253 17.07 -6.41 -15.33
CA GLU A 253 18.48 -6.81 -15.37
C GLU A 253 19.44 -5.68 -15.82
N ASN A 254 18.91 -4.63 -16.45
CA ASN A 254 19.67 -3.45 -16.88
C ASN A 254 19.64 -2.32 -15.83
N GLY A 255 18.94 -2.52 -14.70
CA GLY A 255 18.74 -1.53 -13.67
C GLY A 255 17.63 -0.52 -13.94
N SER A 256 16.80 -0.73 -14.98
CA SER A 256 15.67 0.14 -15.27
C SER A 256 14.51 -0.15 -14.30
N VAL A 257 13.93 0.89 -13.70
CA VAL A 257 12.82 0.73 -12.76
C VAL A 257 11.55 0.32 -13.51
N CYS A 258 11.00 -0.83 -13.17
CA CYS A 258 9.71 -1.31 -13.61
C CYS A 258 8.64 -0.81 -12.61
N TRP A 259 7.94 0.27 -12.95
CA TRP A 259 6.95 0.86 -12.05
C TRP A 259 5.80 -0.11 -11.74
N GLY A 260 5.13 0.09 -10.59
CA GLY A 260 4.16 -0.86 -10.05
C GLY A 260 3.03 -1.25 -11.02
N ASP A 261 2.54 -0.35 -11.85
CA ASP A 261 1.53 -0.69 -12.88
C ASP A 261 2.02 -1.76 -13.87
N HIS A 262 3.30 -1.72 -14.28
CA HIS A 262 3.86 -2.71 -15.20
C HIS A 262 4.00 -4.09 -14.53
N THR A 263 4.53 -4.12 -13.30
CA THR A 263 4.69 -5.38 -12.57
C THR A 263 3.33 -5.96 -12.17
N PHE A 264 2.36 -5.11 -11.80
CA PHE A 264 1.00 -5.54 -11.57
C PHE A 264 0.34 -6.10 -12.83
N ALA A 265 0.53 -5.47 -14.01
CA ALA A 265 0.02 -6.00 -15.27
C ALA A 265 0.61 -7.38 -15.62
N LEU A 266 1.91 -7.62 -15.34
CA LEU A 266 2.52 -8.94 -15.50
C LEU A 266 1.88 -9.98 -14.58
N ILE A 267 1.65 -9.61 -13.32
CA ILE A 267 1.01 -10.47 -12.32
C ILE A 267 -0.46 -10.75 -12.70
N VAL A 268 -1.21 -9.74 -13.17
CA VAL A 268 -2.60 -9.92 -13.64
C VAL A 268 -2.65 -10.88 -14.83
N ARG A 269 -1.75 -10.72 -15.81
CA ARG A 269 -1.65 -11.63 -16.95
C ARG A 269 -1.41 -13.06 -16.49
N ASP A 270 -0.36 -13.28 -15.73
CA ASP A 270 0.01 -14.61 -15.22
C ASP A 270 -1.12 -15.23 -14.39
N PHE A 271 -1.73 -14.46 -13.49
CA PHE A 271 -2.85 -14.92 -12.68
C PHE A 271 -4.05 -15.35 -13.52
N LEU A 272 -4.42 -14.58 -14.54
CA LEU A 272 -5.57 -14.88 -15.39
C LEU A 272 -5.30 -16.06 -16.34
N GLU A 273 -4.07 -16.18 -16.88
CA GLU A 273 -3.64 -17.33 -17.70
C GLU A 273 -3.76 -18.65 -16.94
N HIS A 274 -3.57 -18.65 -15.61
CA HIS A 274 -3.64 -19.83 -14.76
C HIS A 274 -4.95 -19.96 -13.97
N SER A 275 -5.93 -19.10 -14.22
CA SER A 275 -7.23 -19.10 -13.53
C SER A 275 -8.36 -19.53 -14.46
N SER A 276 -9.45 -20.09 -13.89
CA SER A 276 -10.73 -20.17 -14.58
C SER A 276 -11.28 -18.77 -14.82
N GLY A 277 -11.90 -18.50 -15.97
CA GLY A 277 -12.42 -17.18 -16.36
C GLY A 277 -13.32 -16.49 -15.33
N GLY A 278 -13.60 -15.21 -15.53
CA GLY A 278 -14.50 -14.42 -14.67
C GLY A 278 -13.86 -13.92 -13.37
N GLN A 279 -12.53 -13.90 -13.28
CA GLN A 279 -11.84 -13.37 -12.11
C GLN A 279 -11.94 -11.83 -12.03
N LYS A 280 -12.14 -11.33 -10.80
CA LYS A 280 -12.15 -9.89 -10.52
C LYS A 280 -10.77 -9.43 -10.07
N ILE A 281 -10.28 -8.36 -10.71
CA ILE A 281 -9.04 -7.67 -10.36
C ILE A 281 -9.41 -6.34 -9.71
N VAL A 282 -9.05 -6.14 -8.45
CA VAL A 282 -9.41 -4.93 -7.70
C VAL A 282 -8.26 -3.94 -7.71
N THR A 283 -8.54 -2.68 -8.08
CA THR A 283 -7.50 -1.65 -8.20
C THR A 283 -8.06 -0.25 -7.97
N PRO A 284 -7.25 0.72 -7.47
CA PRO A 284 -7.70 2.10 -7.36
C PRO A 284 -8.02 2.73 -8.71
N ILE A 285 -8.90 3.72 -8.68
CA ILE A 285 -9.27 4.53 -9.87
C ILE A 285 -8.05 5.22 -10.53
N SER A 286 -6.94 5.41 -9.79
CA SER A 286 -5.70 6.01 -10.27
C SER A 286 -4.80 5.06 -11.08
N SER A 287 -5.07 3.77 -11.06
CA SER A 287 -4.25 2.78 -11.76
C SER A 287 -4.32 2.90 -13.27
N SER A 288 -3.25 2.45 -13.93
CA SER A 288 -3.11 2.43 -15.38
C SER A 288 -4.18 1.57 -16.04
N GLN A 289 -4.68 2.01 -17.20
CA GLN A 289 -5.57 1.21 -18.03
C GLN A 289 -4.91 -0.01 -18.68
N ILE A 290 -3.59 -0.15 -18.55
CA ILE A 290 -2.90 -1.39 -18.93
C ILE A 290 -3.52 -2.57 -18.21
N ILE A 291 -3.88 -2.39 -16.93
CA ILE A 291 -4.52 -3.42 -16.09
C ILE A 291 -5.87 -3.85 -16.69
N GLU A 292 -6.72 -2.87 -17.08
CA GLU A 292 -8.02 -3.12 -17.72
C GLU A 292 -7.83 -3.85 -19.07
N SER A 293 -6.91 -3.37 -19.91
CA SER A 293 -6.62 -3.98 -21.21
C SER A 293 -6.12 -5.44 -21.09
N ILE A 294 -5.28 -5.73 -20.11
CA ILE A 294 -4.80 -7.10 -19.85
C ILE A 294 -5.95 -7.95 -19.29
N ALA A 295 -6.71 -7.43 -18.31
CA ALA A 295 -7.80 -8.17 -17.72
C ALA A 295 -8.85 -8.57 -18.78
N GLU A 296 -9.29 -7.63 -19.62
CA GLU A 296 -10.22 -7.90 -20.73
C GLU A 296 -9.68 -8.95 -21.70
N LYS A 297 -8.40 -8.84 -22.09
CA LYS A 297 -7.76 -9.79 -23.03
C LYS A 297 -7.76 -11.21 -22.50
N TYR A 298 -7.62 -11.41 -21.19
CA TYR A 298 -7.54 -12.73 -20.56
C TYR A 298 -8.81 -13.12 -19.80
N GLY A 299 -9.96 -12.47 -20.09
CA GLY A 299 -11.28 -12.84 -19.57
C GLY A 299 -11.51 -12.49 -18.10
N GLY A 300 -10.78 -11.50 -17.57
CA GLY A 300 -11.00 -10.94 -16.25
C GLY A 300 -11.80 -9.64 -16.28
N GLU A 301 -12.27 -9.20 -15.13
CA GLU A 301 -13.00 -7.94 -14.92
C GLU A 301 -12.24 -7.04 -13.93
N VAL A 302 -12.07 -5.75 -14.26
CA VAL A 302 -11.48 -4.77 -13.33
C VAL A 302 -12.58 -4.09 -12.50
N VAL A 303 -12.41 -4.14 -11.18
CA VAL A 303 -13.25 -3.42 -10.21
C VAL A 303 -12.45 -2.26 -9.63
N TYR A 304 -12.88 -1.05 -9.91
CA TYR A 304 -12.24 0.17 -9.41
C TYR A 304 -12.70 0.55 -8.01
N THR A 305 -11.76 1.04 -7.20
CA THR A 305 -12.01 1.55 -5.84
C THR A 305 -11.53 3.00 -5.70
N GLY A 306 -11.80 3.61 -4.56
CA GLY A 306 -11.08 4.80 -4.11
C GLY A 306 -9.58 4.52 -3.94
N VAL A 307 -8.78 5.58 -3.85
CA VAL A 307 -7.33 5.50 -3.69
C VAL A 307 -6.95 5.20 -2.24
N GLY A 308 -6.24 4.11 -2.01
CA GLY A 308 -5.73 3.67 -0.72
C GLY A 308 -5.97 2.18 -0.46
N SER A 309 -5.02 1.55 0.24
CA SER A 309 -5.02 0.11 0.52
C SER A 309 -6.28 -0.38 1.23
N VAL A 310 -6.80 0.43 2.15
CA VAL A 310 -8.03 0.12 2.90
C VAL A 310 -9.21 -0.14 1.97
N PHE A 311 -9.38 0.68 0.91
CA PHE A 311 -10.46 0.49 -0.06
C PHE A 311 -10.28 -0.79 -0.87
N VAL A 312 -9.05 -1.04 -1.36
CA VAL A 312 -8.73 -2.25 -2.14
C VAL A 312 -8.99 -3.51 -1.32
N SER A 313 -8.41 -3.60 -0.11
CA SER A 313 -8.56 -4.74 0.78
C SER A 313 -10.02 -5.05 1.11
N ASN A 314 -10.79 -4.02 1.48
CA ASN A 314 -12.19 -4.22 1.89
C ASN A 314 -13.09 -4.61 0.71
N VAL A 315 -12.86 -4.05 -0.49
CA VAL A 315 -13.58 -4.47 -1.71
C VAL A 315 -13.20 -5.90 -2.10
N MET A 316 -11.91 -6.28 -1.99
CA MET A 316 -11.48 -7.67 -2.22
C MET A 316 -12.18 -8.65 -1.29
N LEU A 317 -12.25 -8.37 0.01
CA LEU A 317 -12.96 -9.20 0.98
C LEU A 317 -14.45 -9.30 0.64
N LYS A 318 -15.11 -8.18 0.34
CA LYS A 318 -16.53 -8.13 0.01
C LYS A 318 -16.88 -8.92 -1.25
N LEU A 319 -16.02 -8.89 -2.25
CA LEU A 319 -16.23 -9.57 -3.55
C LEU A 319 -15.58 -10.96 -3.62
N ASN A 320 -14.89 -11.38 -2.56
CA ASN A 320 -14.04 -12.58 -2.56
C ASN A 320 -13.04 -12.60 -3.75
N ALA A 321 -12.51 -11.41 -4.10
CA ALA A 321 -11.52 -11.27 -5.17
C ALA A 321 -10.16 -11.77 -4.70
N LYS A 322 -9.45 -12.48 -5.58
CA LYS A 322 -8.16 -13.11 -5.24
C LYS A 322 -6.98 -12.18 -5.45
N LEU A 323 -7.06 -11.24 -6.38
CA LEU A 323 -5.95 -10.38 -6.76
C LEU A 323 -6.39 -8.91 -6.80
N GLY A 324 -5.55 -8.06 -6.26
CA GLY A 324 -5.64 -6.60 -6.36
C GLY A 324 -4.25 -5.97 -6.41
N GLY A 325 -4.18 -4.69 -6.74
CA GLY A 325 -2.91 -3.98 -6.78
C GLY A 325 -3.05 -2.48 -6.94
N GLU A 326 -1.98 -1.77 -6.60
CA GLU A 326 -1.83 -0.33 -6.70
C GLU A 326 -0.61 0.03 -7.56
N GLU A 327 -0.61 1.22 -8.16
CA GLU A 327 0.48 1.74 -9.01
C GLU A 327 1.84 1.86 -8.28
N ASN A 328 1.81 1.92 -6.94
CA ASN A 328 2.98 2.13 -6.09
C ASN A 328 3.74 0.84 -5.74
N GLY A 329 3.37 -0.29 -6.33
CA GLY A 329 3.97 -1.61 -6.08
C GLY A 329 3.33 -2.38 -4.93
N GLY A 330 2.19 -1.92 -4.40
CA GLY A 330 1.39 -2.66 -3.43
C GLY A 330 0.50 -3.70 -4.13
N ILE A 331 0.78 -4.98 -3.97
CA ILE A 331 -0.02 -6.10 -4.52
C ILE A 331 -0.70 -6.83 -3.37
N PHE A 332 -1.94 -7.20 -3.59
CA PHE A 332 -2.82 -7.89 -2.65
C PHE A 332 -3.17 -9.27 -3.20
N TYR A 333 -2.94 -10.30 -2.42
CA TYR A 333 -3.26 -11.67 -2.84
C TYR A 333 -4.02 -12.41 -1.74
N SER A 334 -5.35 -12.45 -1.82
CA SER A 334 -6.20 -12.93 -0.74
C SER A 334 -6.05 -14.42 -0.36
N PRO A 335 -5.60 -15.34 -1.24
CA PRO A 335 -5.24 -16.69 -0.82
C PRO A 335 -4.12 -16.73 0.23
N HIS A 336 -3.25 -15.71 0.27
CA HIS A 336 -2.29 -15.47 1.34
C HIS A 336 -2.89 -14.53 2.39
N VAL A 337 -2.95 -13.25 2.09
CA VAL A 337 -3.66 -12.23 2.87
C VAL A 337 -4.18 -11.14 1.93
N ALA A 338 -5.39 -10.63 2.16
CA ALA A 338 -5.99 -9.58 1.31
C ALA A 338 -5.43 -8.19 1.63
N ALA A 339 -4.11 -8.09 1.77
CA ALA A 339 -3.37 -6.87 2.10
C ALA A 339 -2.15 -6.74 1.18
N ARG A 340 -1.55 -5.55 1.12
CA ARG A 340 -0.31 -5.34 0.38
C ARG A 340 0.80 -6.19 0.98
N ASP A 341 1.54 -6.89 0.12
CA ASP A 341 2.61 -7.77 0.56
C ASP A 341 3.75 -7.79 -0.45
N GLY A 342 4.88 -7.16 -0.08
CA GLY A 342 6.09 -7.14 -0.91
C GLY A 342 6.74 -8.52 -1.07
N GLY A 343 6.58 -9.40 -0.07
CA GLY A 343 7.15 -10.76 -0.12
C GLY A 343 6.43 -11.67 -1.13
N ILE A 344 5.09 -11.72 -1.10
CA ILE A 344 4.31 -12.49 -2.09
C ILE A 344 4.46 -11.89 -3.49
N THR A 345 4.56 -10.56 -3.58
CA THR A 345 4.78 -9.85 -4.85
C THR A 345 6.11 -10.26 -5.49
N LEU A 346 7.19 -10.30 -4.68
CA LEU A 346 8.48 -10.81 -5.13
C LEU A 346 8.35 -12.26 -5.63
N ALA A 347 7.70 -13.12 -4.86
CA ALA A 347 7.56 -14.53 -5.23
C ALA A 347 6.80 -14.71 -6.55
N MET A 348 5.76 -13.91 -6.82
CA MET A 348 5.03 -13.92 -8.09
C MET A 348 5.93 -13.51 -9.26
N ILE A 349 6.65 -12.39 -9.15
CA ILE A 349 7.57 -11.94 -10.22
C ILE A 349 8.72 -12.95 -10.39
N TYR A 350 9.26 -13.50 -9.29
CA TYR A 350 10.27 -14.54 -9.36
C TYR A 350 9.77 -15.75 -10.18
N ARG A 351 8.56 -16.23 -9.91
CA ARG A 351 7.94 -17.33 -10.68
C ARG A 351 7.79 -16.97 -12.15
N ILE A 352 7.22 -15.81 -12.47
CA ILE A 352 7.01 -15.33 -13.84
C ILE A 352 8.32 -15.29 -14.64
N VAL A 353 9.39 -14.73 -14.06
CA VAL A 353 10.71 -14.65 -14.73
C VAL A 353 11.34 -16.04 -14.87
N SER A 354 11.23 -16.88 -13.83
CA SER A 354 11.77 -18.25 -13.85
C SER A 354 11.12 -19.13 -14.91
N GLU A 355 9.78 -19.15 -14.97
CA GLU A 355 9.00 -20.01 -15.87
C GLU A 355 9.06 -19.52 -17.32
N SER A 356 8.98 -18.21 -17.54
CA SER A 356 9.09 -17.66 -18.90
C SER A 356 10.47 -17.83 -19.54
N ARG A 357 11.52 -18.02 -18.73
CA ARG A 357 12.94 -18.04 -19.15
C ARG A 357 13.37 -16.78 -19.91
N ARG A 358 12.66 -15.67 -19.72
CA ARG A 358 12.90 -14.38 -20.38
C ARG A 358 13.32 -13.34 -19.33
N PRO A 359 14.21 -12.40 -19.67
CA PRO A 359 14.54 -11.30 -18.78
C PRO A 359 13.33 -10.39 -18.51
N LEU A 360 13.31 -9.77 -17.33
CA LEU A 360 12.18 -8.93 -16.90
C LEU A 360 11.95 -7.76 -17.87
N SER A 361 13.02 -7.17 -18.43
CA SER A 361 12.91 -6.08 -19.42
C SER A 361 12.08 -6.47 -20.65
N LYS A 362 12.22 -7.72 -21.13
CA LYS A 362 11.46 -8.22 -22.29
C LYS A 362 10.01 -8.49 -21.94
N LEU A 363 9.74 -8.99 -20.74
CA LEU A 363 8.36 -9.21 -20.25
C LEU A 363 7.60 -7.90 -20.11
N VAL A 364 8.26 -6.85 -19.61
CA VAL A 364 7.69 -5.50 -19.49
C VAL A 364 7.52 -4.87 -20.88
N ALA A 365 8.45 -5.08 -21.80
CA ALA A 365 8.37 -4.54 -23.16
C ALA A 365 7.20 -5.09 -23.99
N ASP A 366 6.66 -6.25 -23.64
CA ASP A 366 5.47 -6.84 -24.27
C ASP A 366 4.15 -6.18 -23.83
N LEU A 367 4.18 -5.38 -22.77
CA LEU A 367 2.99 -4.67 -22.27
C LEU A 367 2.66 -3.46 -23.16
N PRO A 368 1.40 -3.05 -23.24
CA PRO A 368 1.03 -1.81 -23.90
C PRO A 368 1.81 -0.61 -23.34
N ARG A 369 2.37 0.22 -24.21
CA ARG A 369 3.12 1.41 -23.78
C ARG A 369 2.18 2.56 -23.50
N THR A 370 2.25 3.10 -22.30
CA THR A 370 1.54 4.30 -21.87
C THR A 370 2.44 5.21 -21.04
N TYR A 371 2.04 6.46 -20.89
CA TYR A 371 2.74 7.47 -20.11
C TYR A 371 1.76 8.15 -19.17
N ILE A 372 2.03 8.07 -17.88
CA ILE A 372 1.26 8.78 -16.85
C ILE A 372 1.98 10.09 -16.52
N VAL A 373 1.22 11.18 -16.56
CA VAL A 373 1.65 12.50 -16.10
C VAL A 373 0.82 12.86 -14.88
N LYS A 374 1.49 13.22 -13.79
CA LYS A 374 0.88 13.71 -12.55
C LYS A 374 1.14 15.20 -12.42
N ASP A 375 0.09 15.97 -12.12
CA ASP A 375 0.17 17.42 -11.92
C ASP A 375 -0.85 17.86 -10.85
N LYS A 376 -0.83 19.12 -10.48
CA LYS A 376 -1.75 19.69 -9.49
C LYS A 376 -2.12 21.13 -9.83
N ILE A 377 -3.25 21.58 -9.31
CA ILE A 377 -3.71 22.96 -9.40
C ILE A 377 -4.25 23.41 -8.04
N SER A 378 -3.88 24.61 -7.60
CA SER A 378 -4.36 25.19 -6.34
C SER A 378 -5.85 25.50 -6.42
N CYS A 379 -6.61 25.10 -5.39
CA CYS A 379 -8.03 25.38 -5.23
C CYS A 379 -8.35 25.50 -3.75
N PRO A 380 -8.86 26.65 -3.27
CA PRO A 380 -9.28 26.80 -1.89
C PRO A 380 -10.35 25.78 -1.49
N ASP A 381 -10.30 25.27 -0.26
CA ASP A 381 -11.23 24.26 0.24
C ASP A 381 -12.69 24.71 0.19
N SER A 382 -12.93 26.01 0.45
CA SER A 382 -14.28 26.62 0.44
C SER A 382 -15.03 26.52 -0.89
N ILE A 383 -14.33 26.30 -2.01
CA ILE A 383 -14.94 26.19 -3.35
C ILE A 383 -14.71 24.83 -4.01
N LYS A 384 -13.99 23.90 -3.38
CA LYS A 384 -13.66 22.60 -3.95
C LYS A 384 -14.91 21.81 -4.39
N GLU A 385 -15.96 21.80 -3.56
CA GLU A 385 -17.19 21.07 -3.85
C GLU A 385 -17.87 21.62 -5.11
N ARG A 386 -18.00 22.96 -5.22
CA ARG A 386 -18.58 23.63 -6.41
C ARG A 386 -17.76 23.36 -7.66
N VAL A 387 -16.44 23.41 -7.58
CA VAL A 387 -15.55 23.09 -8.70
C VAL A 387 -15.71 21.60 -9.09
N THR A 388 -15.82 20.70 -8.12
CA THR A 388 -16.07 19.28 -8.37
C THR A 388 -17.39 19.07 -9.12
N GLU A 389 -18.44 19.77 -8.72
CA GLU A 389 -19.73 19.73 -9.41
C GLU A 389 -19.61 20.25 -10.86
N SER A 390 -18.88 21.34 -11.07
CA SER A 390 -18.58 21.85 -12.42
C SER A 390 -17.84 20.84 -13.28
N ILE A 391 -16.93 20.05 -12.70
CA ILE A 391 -16.22 18.97 -13.41
C ILE A 391 -17.19 17.83 -13.75
N ARG A 392 -18.15 17.51 -12.85
CA ARG A 392 -19.20 16.53 -13.12
C ARG A 392 -20.07 16.90 -14.31
N ASN A 393 -20.27 18.16 -14.56
CA ASN A 393 -21.11 18.70 -15.64
C ASN A 393 -20.36 18.93 -16.96
N LEU A 394 -19.06 18.59 -17.06
CA LEU A 394 -18.32 18.68 -18.31
C LEU A 394 -18.93 17.77 -19.39
N PRO A 395 -18.99 18.22 -20.67
CA PRO A 395 -19.43 17.38 -21.79
C PRO A 395 -18.57 16.11 -21.89
N ARG A 396 -19.22 14.95 -21.99
CA ARG A 396 -18.59 13.63 -21.91
C ARG A 396 -18.89 12.81 -23.16
N LYS A 397 -17.86 12.21 -23.77
CA LYS A 397 -18.02 11.32 -24.93
C LYS A 397 -17.66 9.85 -24.64
N GLY A 398 -17.20 9.53 -23.42
CA GLY A 398 -16.68 8.21 -23.04
C GLY A 398 -17.13 7.74 -21.67
N LYS A 399 -16.58 6.60 -21.24
CA LYS A 399 -16.75 6.04 -19.88
C LYS A 399 -16.32 7.05 -18.83
N VAL A 400 -17.07 7.15 -17.76
CA VAL A 400 -16.75 8.01 -16.60
C VAL A 400 -16.96 7.22 -15.32
N LEU A 401 -16.06 7.39 -14.38
CA LEU A 401 -16.20 6.89 -13.01
C LEU A 401 -16.08 8.07 -12.04
N ASP A 402 -16.99 8.13 -11.09
CA ASP A 402 -17.04 9.12 -10.01
C ASP A 402 -17.04 8.36 -8.67
N ILE A 403 -15.86 7.92 -8.25
CA ILE A 403 -15.65 7.11 -7.02
C ILE A 403 -14.87 7.90 -5.99
N ASP A 404 -13.65 8.35 -6.35
CA ASP A 404 -12.75 9.17 -5.53
C ASP A 404 -12.09 10.18 -6.49
N GLY A 405 -12.85 11.21 -6.84
CA GLY A 405 -12.59 12.05 -7.98
C GLY A 405 -13.24 11.52 -9.27
N ILE A 406 -13.04 12.23 -10.36
CA ILE A 406 -13.70 11.99 -11.64
C ILE A 406 -12.69 11.50 -12.66
N LYS A 407 -12.78 10.21 -13.03
CA LYS A 407 -11.99 9.61 -14.12
C LYS A 407 -12.81 9.62 -15.40
N MET A 408 -12.26 10.18 -16.47
CA MET A 408 -12.90 10.28 -17.78
C MET A 408 -12.00 9.65 -18.84
N TRP A 409 -12.52 8.68 -19.60
CA TRP A 409 -11.87 8.17 -20.80
C TRP A 409 -12.11 9.11 -21.96
N LEU A 410 -11.03 9.64 -22.54
CA LEU A 410 -11.06 10.64 -23.62
C LEU A 410 -10.93 10.00 -25.00
N SER A 411 -10.25 8.88 -25.07
CA SER A 411 -10.07 8.06 -26.28
C SER A 411 -9.50 6.70 -25.85
N PRO A 412 -9.42 5.68 -26.72
CA PRO A 412 -8.68 4.47 -26.43
C PRO A 412 -7.27 4.80 -25.91
N MET A 413 -6.86 4.16 -24.85
CA MET A 413 -5.56 4.37 -24.19
C MET A 413 -5.30 5.81 -23.71
N SER A 414 -6.35 6.59 -23.40
CA SER A 414 -6.19 7.94 -22.84
C SER A 414 -7.32 8.28 -21.87
N TRP A 415 -6.97 8.59 -20.63
CA TRP A 415 -7.89 9.05 -19.62
C TRP A 415 -7.30 10.19 -18.78
N ILE A 416 -8.17 10.90 -18.08
CA ILE A 416 -7.83 11.87 -17.07
C ILE A 416 -8.58 11.56 -15.78
N LEU A 417 -7.91 11.67 -14.65
CA LEU A 417 -8.50 11.66 -13.30
C LEU A 417 -8.24 13.03 -12.65
N ILE A 418 -9.31 13.67 -12.22
CA ILE A 418 -9.26 14.91 -11.45
C ILE A 418 -9.82 14.62 -10.06
N ARG A 419 -9.00 14.78 -9.03
CA ARG A 419 -9.32 14.41 -7.66
C ARG A 419 -9.06 15.57 -6.71
N PRO A 420 -10.04 15.99 -5.88
CA PRO A 420 -9.77 16.94 -4.81
C PRO A 420 -8.83 16.28 -3.77
N SER A 421 -7.84 17.03 -3.29
CA SER A 421 -7.04 16.58 -2.15
C SER A 421 -7.83 16.77 -0.86
N GLY A 422 -7.85 15.75 0.01
CA GLY A 422 -8.46 15.84 1.33
C GLY A 422 -7.62 16.59 2.37
N THR A 423 -6.31 16.79 2.09
CA THR A 423 -5.35 17.37 3.05
C THR A 423 -4.69 18.67 2.59
N GLU A 424 -4.76 18.99 1.30
CA GLU A 424 -4.14 20.16 0.71
C GLU A 424 -5.16 20.95 -0.10
N PRO A 425 -5.07 22.29 -0.19
CA PRO A 425 -5.97 23.12 -0.99
C PRO A 425 -5.67 23.04 -2.50
N ILE A 426 -5.74 21.82 -3.07
CA ILE A 426 -5.43 21.53 -4.47
C ILE A 426 -6.41 20.49 -5.07
N PHE A 427 -6.50 20.46 -6.41
CA PHE A 427 -6.86 19.28 -7.18
C PHE A 427 -5.61 18.58 -7.70
N ARG A 428 -5.57 17.26 -7.60
CA ARG A 428 -4.59 16.39 -8.24
C ARG A 428 -5.11 16.00 -9.61
N ILE A 429 -4.24 16.04 -10.62
CA ILE A 429 -4.55 15.72 -12.00
C ILE A 429 -3.63 14.59 -12.42
N LEU A 430 -4.21 13.46 -12.83
CA LEU A 430 -3.48 12.34 -13.41
C LEU A 430 -3.99 12.15 -14.83
N VAL A 431 -3.09 12.02 -15.78
CA VAL A 431 -3.41 11.75 -17.18
C VAL A 431 -2.57 10.61 -17.68
N GLU A 432 -3.20 9.63 -18.31
CA GLU A 432 -2.52 8.57 -19.05
C GLU A 432 -2.80 8.71 -20.54
N ALA A 433 -1.78 8.50 -21.38
CA ALA A 433 -1.89 8.51 -22.83
C ALA A 433 -0.78 7.67 -23.48
N PRO A 434 -0.92 7.24 -24.77
CA PRO A 434 0.09 6.46 -25.47
C PRO A 434 1.44 7.16 -25.64
N THR A 435 1.48 8.49 -25.59
CA THR A 435 2.71 9.28 -25.68
C THR A 435 2.76 10.38 -24.63
N LYS A 436 3.96 10.68 -24.11
CA LYS A 436 4.19 11.76 -23.15
C LYS A 436 3.66 13.11 -23.65
N GLY A 437 3.87 13.41 -24.93
CA GLY A 437 3.39 14.66 -25.54
C GLY A 437 1.87 14.77 -25.56
N LYS A 438 1.14 13.65 -25.80
CA LYS A 438 -0.33 13.62 -25.72
C LYS A 438 -0.80 13.82 -24.28
N ALA A 439 -0.16 13.15 -23.31
CA ALA A 439 -0.50 13.29 -21.91
C ALA A 439 -0.32 14.74 -21.42
N LEU A 440 0.79 15.38 -21.74
CA LEU A 440 1.06 16.78 -21.38
C LEU A 440 0.05 17.75 -22.00
N ARG A 441 -0.35 17.54 -23.25
CA ARG A 441 -1.41 18.37 -23.89
C ARG A 441 -2.73 18.26 -23.13
N ILE A 442 -3.15 17.05 -22.79
CA ILE A 442 -4.38 16.82 -22.03
C ILE A 442 -4.30 17.51 -20.65
N VAL A 443 -3.18 17.37 -19.93
CA VAL A 443 -2.97 18.04 -18.64
C VAL A 443 -3.17 19.56 -18.79
N ASN A 444 -2.50 20.19 -19.77
CA ASN A 444 -2.57 21.63 -19.98
C ASN A 444 -3.98 22.11 -20.33
N ASP A 445 -4.69 21.40 -21.22
CA ASP A 445 -6.07 21.72 -21.59
C ASP A 445 -7.00 21.70 -20.38
N TYR A 446 -6.89 20.66 -19.55
CA TYR A 446 -7.73 20.55 -18.36
C TYR A 446 -7.32 21.51 -17.23
N LYS A 447 -6.02 21.83 -17.07
CA LYS A 447 -5.59 22.89 -16.14
C LYS A 447 -6.18 24.24 -16.52
N THR A 448 -6.26 24.57 -17.82
CA THR A 448 -6.91 25.79 -18.30
C THR A 448 -8.40 25.80 -17.95
N LYS A 449 -9.13 24.70 -18.23
CA LYS A 449 -10.55 24.57 -17.88
C LYS A 449 -10.77 24.69 -16.36
N LEU A 450 -9.97 24.01 -15.56
CA LEU A 450 -10.04 24.06 -14.09
C LEU A 450 -9.76 25.48 -13.58
N SER A 451 -8.78 26.18 -14.17
CA SER A 451 -8.48 27.57 -13.80
C SER A 451 -9.69 28.49 -14.02
N HIS A 452 -10.45 28.32 -15.11
CA HIS A 452 -11.68 29.08 -15.37
C HIS A 452 -12.76 28.74 -14.33
N MET A 453 -13.02 27.43 -14.08
CA MET A 453 -14.00 27.01 -13.09
C MET A 453 -13.70 27.52 -11.68
N ILE A 454 -12.41 27.52 -11.29
CA ILE A 454 -11.96 28.05 -9.99
C ILE A 454 -12.18 29.56 -9.91
N LYS A 455 -11.88 30.32 -10.98
CA LYS A 455 -12.13 31.75 -11.04
C LYS A 455 -13.63 32.09 -10.97
N ASP A 456 -14.46 31.35 -11.71
CA ASP A 456 -15.91 31.56 -11.72
C ASP A 456 -16.52 31.21 -10.36
N SER A 457 -16.07 30.09 -9.73
CA SER A 457 -16.53 29.71 -8.41
C SER A 457 -16.13 30.74 -7.31
N LYS A 458 -14.98 31.42 -7.42
CA LYS A 458 -14.58 32.50 -6.51
C LYS A 458 -15.49 33.74 -6.63
N ARG A 459 -15.93 34.09 -7.84
CA ARG A 459 -16.82 35.26 -8.07
C ARG A 459 -18.20 35.13 -7.44
N HIS A 460 -18.64 33.90 -7.15
CA HIS A 460 -19.94 33.63 -6.55
C HIS A 460 -19.90 33.42 -5.03
N VAL A 461 -18.75 33.60 -4.40
CA VAL A 461 -18.54 33.48 -2.94
C VAL A 461 -18.20 34.85 -2.31
N GLY A 462 -17.91 35.86 -3.13
CA GLY A 462 -17.83 37.27 -2.71
C GLY A 462 -19.12 37.99 -3.05
#